data_64b3116fbe3c1aa7670225b023dc7cb3
#
_entry.id   64b3116fbe3c1aa7670225b023dc7cb3
#
_cell.length_a   1.000
_cell.length_b   1.000
_cell.length_c   1.000
_cell.angle_alpha   90.00
_cell.angle_beta   90.00
_cell.angle_gamma   90.00
#
_symmetry.space_group_name_H-M   'P 1'
#
loop_
_entity.id
_entity.type
_entity.pdbx_description
1 polymer ?
#
loop_
_entity_poly.entity_id
_entity_poly.type
_entity_poly.pdbx_seq_one_letter_code
_entity_poly.pdbx_strand_id
1 'polypeptide(L)'
;KSGQNPHWRFKLNDSIIEWHDLIKGNVKFDPKNLSDPILIREDGSLLYHLPSVIDDIEEKISHIIRGEDHISNTAFHIQIFQALGDSIPEFAHHPFLTDQDGKGFGKRLGSLSIENLKAEGYEDVSIINYLLNIGSSVDIKPETIVDKIVENFDIKNISTSSAKFSEVVLKSLNADILKNYKFEQVSKRIDFINSDIDLEKLWIFSHNNIFFIKDIIIWSKIIKEIIDISAHNITEDFIKTAV
;
A
#
# COMPACT_ATOMS: atom_id res chain seq x y z
N LYS A 1 -11.61 -35.06 36.37
CA LYS A 1 -11.24 -33.63 36.50
C LYS A 1 -9.76 -33.58 36.74
N SER A 2 -8.98 -33.34 35.69
CA SER A 2 -7.53 -33.54 35.61
C SER A 2 -6.69 -32.41 36.26
N GLY A 3 -7.29 -31.43 36.92
CA GLY A 3 -6.59 -30.28 37.46
C GLY A 3 -5.99 -29.31 36.43
N GLN A 4 -6.26 -29.51 35.14
CA GLN A 4 -5.85 -28.59 34.07
C GLN A 4 -6.88 -27.49 33.93
N ASN A 5 -6.41 -26.23 33.74
CA ASN A 5 -7.27 -25.11 33.39
C ASN A 5 -7.82 -25.33 31.97
N PRO A 6 -9.13 -25.11 31.74
CA PRO A 6 -9.71 -25.29 30.41
C PRO A 6 -9.39 -24.09 29.51
N HIS A 7 -9.32 -24.35 28.20
CA HIS A 7 -9.46 -23.28 27.20
C HIS A 7 -10.93 -22.86 27.13
N TRP A 8 -11.17 -21.56 27.02
CA TRP A 8 -12.49 -21.02 26.77
C TRP A 8 -12.72 -20.90 25.27
N ARG A 9 -13.78 -21.54 24.78
CA ARG A 9 -14.18 -21.50 23.38
C ARG A 9 -15.49 -20.77 23.25
N PHE A 10 -15.61 -20.00 22.16
CA PHE A 10 -16.90 -19.45 21.77
C PHE A 10 -17.70 -20.54 21.06
N LYS A 11 -18.89 -20.86 21.61
CA LYS A 11 -19.77 -21.84 20.97
C LYS A 11 -20.51 -21.15 19.82
N LEU A 12 -20.18 -21.56 18.60
CA LEU A 12 -20.85 -21.07 17.41
C LEU A 12 -22.34 -21.55 17.43
N ASN A 13 -23.18 -20.68 16.93
CA ASN A 13 -24.58 -21.02 16.68
C ASN A 13 -24.67 -21.74 15.31
N ASP A 14 -25.63 -22.65 15.17
CA ASP A 14 -25.78 -23.51 13.96
C ASP A 14 -26.41 -22.77 12.75
N SER A 15 -26.76 -21.51 12.89
CA SER A 15 -27.37 -20.72 11.82
C SER A 15 -26.34 -20.33 10.78
N ILE A 16 -26.73 -20.36 9.51
CA ILE A 16 -25.89 -19.85 8.42
C ILE A 16 -25.58 -18.36 8.67
N ILE A 17 -24.32 -18.01 8.51
CA ILE A 17 -23.81 -16.65 8.68
C ILE A 17 -23.69 -16.04 7.30
N GLU A 18 -24.37 -14.93 7.08
CA GLU A 18 -24.35 -14.20 5.82
C GLU A 18 -24.04 -12.73 6.07
N TRP A 19 -23.22 -12.15 5.20
CA TRP A 19 -22.97 -10.70 5.19
C TRP A 19 -22.71 -10.21 3.77
N HIS A 20 -22.88 -8.93 3.58
CA HIS A 20 -22.44 -8.28 2.36
C HIS A 20 -21.05 -7.72 2.57
N ASP A 21 -20.08 -8.21 1.81
CA ASP A 21 -18.70 -7.69 1.79
C ASP A 21 -18.56 -6.66 0.69
N LEU A 22 -17.95 -5.50 1.00
CA LEU A 22 -17.88 -4.39 0.06
C LEU A 22 -17.06 -4.68 -1.21
N ILE A 23 -16.18 -5.73 -1.15
CA ILE A 23 -15.35 -6.15 -2.29
C ILE A 23 -15.84 -7.50 -2.84
N LYS A 24 -16.06 -8.48 -1.96
CA LYS A 24 -16.40 -9.86 -2.36
C LYS A 24 -17.90 -10.04 -2.65
N GLY A 25 -18.76 -9.07 -2.32
CA GLY A 25 -20.20 -9.18 -2.44
C GLY A 25 -20.81 -10.07 -1.37
N ASN A 26 -21.84 -10.84 -1.70
CA ASN A 26 -22.53 -11.68 -0.71
C ASN A 26 -21.68 -12.90 -0.33
N VAL A 27 -21.30 -12.97 0.93
CA VAL A 27 -20.54 -14.07 1.52
C VAL A 27 -21.43 -14.88 2.45
N LYS A 28 -21.27 -16.20 2.41
CA LYS A 28 -22.07 -17.14 3.17
C LYS A 28 -21.19 -18.23 3.77
N PHE A 29 -21.35 -18.47 5.07
CA PHE A 29 -20.66 -19.52 5.80
C PHE A 29 -21.64 -20.45 6.51
N ASP A 30 -21.41 -21.75 6.41
CA ASP A 30 -22.09 -22.76 7.21
C ASP A 30 -21.20 -23.03 8.45
N PRO A 31 -21.67 -22.73 9.67
CA PRO A 31 -20.92 -22.95 10.91
C PRO A 31 -20.55 -24.40 11.15
N LYS A 32 -21.31 -25.35 10.59
CA LYS A 32 -21.01 -26.79 10.70
C LYS A 32 -19.66 -27.18 10.12
N ASN A 33 -19.10 -26.34 9.24
CA ASN A 33 -17.79 -26.53 8.65
C ASN A 33 -16.67 -25.80 9.44
N LEU A 34 -17.02 -25.15 10.56
CA LEU A 34 -16.12 -24.41 11.40
C LEU A 34 -16.02 -25.08 12.78
N SER A 35 -14.87 -24.98 13.41
CA SER A 35 -14.72 -25.39 14.81
C SER A 35 -14.85 -24.17 15.72
N ASP A 36 -15.44 -24.38 16.90
CA ASP A 36 -15.56 -23.34 17.93
C ASP A 36 -14.20 -22.68 18.20
N PRO A 37 -14.01 -21.37 17.98
CA PRO A 37 -12.74 -20.73 18.17
C PRO A 37 -12.37 -20.62 19.66
N ILE A 38 -11.09 -20.79 19.98
CA ILE A 38 -10.59 -20.54 21.31
C ILE A 38 -10.49 -19.02 21.49
N LEU A 39 -11.11 -18.49 22.53
CA LEU A 39 -11.04 -17.08 22.91
C LEU A 39 -9.97 -16.81 23.98
N ILE A 40 -9.85 -17.74 24.96
CA ILE A 40 -8.93 -17.60 26.09
C ILE A 40 -8.21 -18.94 26.27
N ARG A 41 -6.89 -18.91 26.40
CA ARG A 41 -6.08 -20.08 26.69
C ARG A 41 -6.14 -20.48 28.17
N GLU A 42 -5.62 -21.66 28.47
CA GLU A 42 -5.52 -22.18 29.85
C GLU A 42 -4.70 -21.28 30.79
N ASP A 43 -3.75 -20.52 30.27
CA ASP A 43 -2.92 -19.57 31.00
C ASP A 43 -3.61 -18.19 31.18
N GLY A 44 -4.83 -18.02 30.71
CA GLY A 44 -5.58 -16.78 30.76
C GLY A 44 -5.27 -15.79 29.61
N SER A 45 -4.36 -16.14 28.68
CA SER A 45 -4.04 -15.26 27.55
C SER A 45 -5.20 -15.21 26.55
N LEU A 46 -5.56 -14.00 26.11
CA LEU A 46 -6.58 -13.75 25.11
C LEU A 46 -6.04 -14.08 23.72
N LEU A 47 -6.90 -14.68 22.89
CA LEU A 47 -6.61 -14.93 21.48
C LEU A 47 -7.32 -13.93 20.59
N TYR A 48 -6.78 -13.74 19.41
CA TYR A 48 -7.12 -12.73 18.40
C TYR A 48 -8.61 -12.36 18.30
N HIS A 49 -9.51 -13.34 18.28
CA HIS A 49 -10.93 -13.08 17.95
C HIS A 49 -11.64 -12.20 18.99
N LEU A 50 -11.41 -12.44 20.28
CA LEU A 50 -12.12 -11.71 21.32
C LEU A 50 -11.61 -10.27 21.49
N PRO A 51 -10.30 -10.02 21.69
CA PRO A 51 -9.82 -8.66 21.83
C PRO A 51 -10.08 -7.82 20.57
N SER A 52 -9.91 -8.39 19.35
CA SER A 52 -10.21 -7.64 18.12
C SER A 52 -11.64 -7.13 18.07
N VAL A 53 -12.63 -7.95 18.43
CA VAL A 53 -14.04 -7.52 18.42
C VAL A 53 -14.30 -6.50 19.53
N ILE A 54 -13.69 -6.65 20.72
CA ILE A 54 -13.85 -5.69 21.82
C ILE A 54 -13.26 -4.34 21.42
N ASP A 55 -12.05 -4.33 20.87
CA ASP A 55 -11.38 -3.11 20.42
C ASP A 55 -12.22 -2.41 19.33
N ASP A 56 -12.74 -3.15 18.36
CA ASP A 56 -13.61 -2.62 17.30
C ASP A 56 -14.90 -1.98 17.86
N ILE A 57 -15.48 -2.56 18.93
CA ILE A 57 -16.65 -2.01 19.62
C ILE A 57 -16.28 -0.73 20.39
N GLU A 58 -15.22 -0.79 21.19
CA GLU A 58 -14.79 0.35 22.03
C GLU A 58 -14.40 1.56 21.19
N GLU A 59 -13.67 1.33 20.09
CA GLU A 59 -13.23 2.36 19.15
C GLU A 59 -14.34 2.75 18.13
N LYS A 60 -15.49 2.11 18.17
CA LYS A 60 -16.64 2.35 17.27
C LYS A 60 -16.26 2.25 15.80
N ILE A 61 -15.52 1.20 15.45
CA ILE A 61 -15.08 0.95 14.09
C ILE A 61 -16.30 0.69 13.20
N SER A 62 -16.46 1.50 12.16
CA SER A 62 -17.56 1.39 11.20
C SER A 62 -17.29 0.41 10.06
N HIS A 63 -16.01 0.27 9.65
CA HIS A 63 -15.58 -0.57 8.54
C HIS A 63 -14.32 -1.34 8.90
N ILE A 64 -14.32 -2.66 8.66
CA ILE A 64 -13.16 -3.54 8.83
C ILE A 64 -12.65 -3.93 7.44
N ILE A 65 -11.53 -3.33 7.02
CA ILE A 65 -10.89 -3.58 5.73
C ILE A 65 -9.61 -4.38 5.96
N ARG A 66 -9.51 -5.59 5.37
CA ARG A 66 -8.39 -6.50 5.64
C ARG A 66 -8.18 -7.51 4.51
N GLY A 67 -7.14 -8.34 4.60
CA GLY A 67 -6.86 -9.39 3.62
C GLY A 67 -7.92 -10.49 3.59
N GLU A 68 -8.11 -11.10 2.43
CA GLU A 68 -9.11 -12.17 2.20
C GLU A 68 -8.85 -13.46 3.00
N ASP A 69 -7.64 -13.65 3.54
CA ASP A 69 -7.34 -14.74 4.48
C ASP A 69 -8.13 -14.67 5.78
N HIS A 70 -8.69 -13.49 6.09
CA HIS A 70 -9.54 -13.28 7.25
C HIS A 70 -11.04 -13.47 6.99
N ILE A 71 -11.47 -13.88 5.80
CA ILE A 71 -12.90 -14.07 5.50
C ILE A 71 -13.55 -15.06 6.47
N SER A 72 -12.89 -16.20 6.76
CA SER A 72 -13.42 -17.17 7.75
C SER A 72 -13.48 -16.59 9.16
N ASN A 73 -12.55 -15.71 9.52
CA ASN A 73 -12.55 -15.02 10.82
C ASN A 73 -13.74 -14.08 10.96
N THR A 74 -14.22 -13.49 9.86
CA THR A 74 -15.38 -12.60 9.87
C THR A 74 -16.64 -13.33 10.32
N ALA A 75 -16.81 -14.58 9.93
CA ALA A 75 -17.93 -15.40 10.41
C ALA A 75 -17.94 -15.56 11.95
N PHE A 76 -16.75 -15.74 12.56
CA PHE A 76 -16.62 -15.77 14.03
C PHE A 76 -16.91 -14.42 14.65
N HIS A 77 -16.34 -13.35 14.09
CA HIS A 77 -16.48 -11.98 14.61
C HIS A 77 -17.94 -11.54 14.59
N ILE A 78 -18.69 -11.81 13.51
CA ILE A 78 -20.13 -11.49 13.43
C ILE A 78 -20.89 -12.10 14.59
N GLN A 79 -20.68 -13.39 14.90
CA GLN A 79 -21.36 -14.03 16.01
C GLN A 79 -20.91 -13.50 17.38
N ILE A 80 -19.66 -13.08 17.53
CA ILE A 80 -19.16 -12.46 18.77
C ILE A 80 -19.78 -11.08 18.95
N PHE A 81 -19.85 -10.23 17.91
CA PHE A 81 -20.55 -8.93 17.92
C PHE A 81 -22.03 -9.13 18.37
N GLN A 82 -22.72 -10.09 17.78
CA GLN A 82 -24.10 -10.42 18.13
C GLN A 82 -24.24 -10.87 19.59
N ALA A 83 -23.33 -11.70 20.10
CA ALA A 83 -23.33 -12.16 21.47
C ALA A 83 -23.05 -11.07 22.49
N LEU A 84 -22.27 -10.06 22.14
CA LEU A 84 -21.99 -8.87 22.95
C LEU A 84 -23.10 -7.82 22.84
N GLY A 85 -24.03 -7.97 21.89
CA GLY A 85 -25.19 -7.09 21.72
C GLY A 85 -24.86 -5.75 21.07
N ASP A 86 -23.77 -5.70 20.29
CA ASP A 86 -23.34 -4.48 19.59
C ASP A 86 -23.62 -4.53 18.10
N SER A 87 -23.47 -3.38 17.42
CA SER A 87 -23.62 -3.23 15.99
C SER A 87 -22.47 -3.92 15.24
N ILE A 88 -22.81 -4.61 14.16
CA ILE A 88 -21.82 -5.27 13.29
C ILE A 88 -21.30 -4.24 12.29
N PRO A 89 -19.96 -4.01 12.20
CA PRO A 89 -19.38 -3.12 11.22
C PRO A 89 -19.52 -3.68 9.79
N GLU A 90 -19.30 -2.84 8.79
CA GLU A 90 -19.17 -3.30 7.42
C GLU A 90 -17.80 -3.96 7.20
N PHE A 91 -17.77 -4.97 6.33
CA PHE A 91 -16.53 -5.69 6.03
C PHE A 91 -16.11 -5.53 4.58
N ALA A 92 -14.81 -5.47 4.36
CA ALA A 92 -14.20 -5.50 3.04
C ALA A 92 -12.96 -6.38 3.06
N HIS A 93 -12.92 -7.40 2.20
CA HIS A 93 -11.79 -8.31 2.10
C HIS A 93 -11.08 -8.14 0.76
N HIS A 94 -9.95 -7.41 0.79
CA HIS A 94 -9.13 -7.22 -0.41
C HIS A 94 -8.34 -8.49 -0.75
N PRO A 95 -8.10 -8.76 -2.04
CA PRO A 95 -7.32 -9.91 -2.48
C PRO A 95 -5.85 -9.77 -2.09
N PHE A 96 -5.12 -10.89 -2.15
CA PHE A 96 -3.68 -10.87 -1.96
C PHE A 96 -2.96 -10.16 -3.11
N LEU A 97 -1.82 -9.54 -2.78
CA LEU A 97 -0.82 -9.18 -3.76
C LEU A 97 0.04 -10.40 -4.09
N THR A 98 0.36 -10.56 -5.35
CA THR A 98 1.24 -11.60 -5.85
C THR A 98 2.38 -11.01 -6.65
N ASP A 99 3.47 -11.76 -6.81
CA ASP A 99 4.50 -11.44 -7.78
C ASP A 99 4.01 -11.65 -9.22
N GLN A 100 4.88 -11.41 -10.19
CA GLN A 100 4.55 -11.58 -11.61
C GLN A 100 4.21 -13.03 -11.97
N ASP A 101 4.76 -14.01 -11.23
CA ASP A 101 4.50 -15.45 -11.40
C ASP A 101 3.22 -15.91 -10.71
N GLY A 102 2.53 -15.01 -9.99
CA GLY A 102 1.31 -15.31 -9.24
C GLY A 102 1.56 -15.94 -7.86
N LYS A 103 2.80 -15.91 -7.37
CA LYS A 103 3.13 -16.38 -6.02
C LYS A 103 2.93 -15.26 -5.01
N GLY A 104 2.32 -15.58 -3.88
CA GLY A 104 2.16 -14.63 -2.79
C GLY A 104 3.51 -14.12 -2.25
N PHE A 105 3.54 -12.87 -1.81
CA PHE A 105 4.71 -12.28 -1.16
C PHE A 105 4.98 -12.99 0.18
N GLY A 106 5.88 -13.99 0.16
CA GLY A 106 6.34 -14.65 1.37
C GLY A 106 7.46 -13.87 2.06
N LYS A 107 7.80 -14.25 3.29
CA LYS A 107 8.87 -13.64 4.12
C LYS A 107 10.25 -13.52 3.43
N ARG A 108 10.45 -14.15 2.27
CA ARG A 108 11.69 -14.13 1.49
C ARG A 108 11.86 -12.90 0.59
N LEU A 109 10.81 -12.11 0.38
CA LEU A 109 10.82 -10.88 -0.42
C LEU A 109 10.94 -9.64 0.48
N GLY A 110 11.94 -9.63 1.36
CA GLY A 110 12.28 -8.49 2.22
C GLY A 110 12.52 -7.17 1.47
N SER A 111 12.59 -7.19 0.13
CA SER A 111 12.79 -6.01 -0.71
C SER A 111 11.52 -5.16 -0.91
N LEU A 112 10.31 -5.69 -0.68
CA LEU A 112 9.05 -5.00 -0.95
C LEU A 112 8.35 -4.47 0.31
N SER A 113 9.08 -4.21 1.38
CA SER A 113 8.50 -3.47 2.50
C SER A 113 8.34 -1.98 2.13
N ILE A 114 7.36 -1.31 2.73
CA ILE A 114 7.19 0.15 2.58
C ILE A 114 8.49 0.88 2.95
N GLU A 115 9.20 0.42 3.98
CA GLU A 115 10.48 0.98 4.42
C GLU A 115 11.54 0.88 3.31
N ASN A 116 11.63 -0.26 2.63
CA ASN A 116 12.59 -0.45 1.54
C ASN A 116 12.23 0.42 0.33
N LEU A 117 10.96 0.50 -0.05
CA LEU A 117 10.52 1.39 -1.13
C LEU A 117 10.88 2.85 -0.81
N LYS A 118 10.66 3.30 0.43
CA LYS A 118 11.09 4.64 0.87
C LYS A 118 12.61 4.82 0.82
N ALA A 119 13.37 3.82 1.26
CA ALA A 119 14.83 3.86 1.21
C ALA A 119 15.38 3.88 -0.22
N GLU A 120 14.68 3.24 -1.16
CA GLU A 120 14.99 3.30 -2.59
C GLU A 120 14.70 4.66 -3.20
N GLY A 121 13.83 5.46 -2.59
CA GLY A 121 13.52 6.83 -2.99
C GLY A 121 12.19 7.00 -3.70
N TYR A 122 11.28 6.02 -3.55
CA TYR A 122 9.89 6.21 -3.99
C TYR A 122 9.21 7.29 -3.17
N GLU A 123 8.42 8.13 -3.83
CA GLU A 123 7.58 9.12 -3.18
C GLU A 123 6.43 8.44 -2.43
N ASP A 124 6.11 8.93 -1.23
CA ASP A 124 5.03 8.39 -0.42
C ASP A 124 3.71 8.39 -1.21
N VAL A 125 3.43 9.47 -1.93
CA VAL A 125 2.23 9.60 -2.77
C VAL A 125 2.22 8.60 -3.93
N SER A 126 3.38 8.20 -4.48
CA SER A 126 3.48 7.18 -5.52
C SER A 126 3.09 5.81 -4.99
N ILE A 127 3.57 5.46 -3.79
CA ILE A 127 3.25 4.20 -3.13
C ILE A 127 1.75 4.15 -2.80
N ILE A 128 1.19 5.21 -2.22
CA ILE A 128 -0.24 5.30 -1.88
C ILE A 128 -1.08 5.17 -3.16
N ASN A 129 -0.78 5.97 -4.18
CA ASN A 129 -1.52 5.96 -5.44
C ASN A 129 -1.48 4.58 -6.11
N TYR A 130 -0.30 3.95 -6.14
CA TYR A 130 -0.15 2.62 -6.71
C TYR A 130 -0.95 1.56 -5.94
N LEU A 131 -0.84 1.53 -4.59
CA LEU A 131 -1.51 0.52 -3.76
C LEU A 131 -3.03 0.67 -3.75
N LEU A 132 -3.57 1.88 -3.84
CA LEU A 132 -5.02 2.10 -3.93
C LEU A 132 -5.60 1.70 -5.30
N ASN A 133 -4.80 1.69 -6.33
CA ASN A 133 -5.27 1.39 -7.69
C ASN A 133 -4.83 0.01 -8.21
N ILE A 134 -3.88 -0.66 -7.54
CA ILE A 134 -3.44 -2.00 -7.97
C ILE A 134 -4.60 -2.99 -7.87
N GLY A 135 -4.84 -3.73 -8.96
CA GLY A 135 -5.96 -4.66 -9.03
C GLY A 135 -7.33 -3.99 -9.21
N SER A 136 -7.38 -2.68 -9.44
CA SER A 136 -8.60 -2.00 -9.85
C SER A 136 -8.74 -2.00 -11.38
N SER A 137 -9.95 -1.72 -11.86
CA SER A 137 -10.23 -1.50 -13.29
C SER A 137 -9.96 -0.08 -13.73
N VAL A 138 -9.49 0.78 -12.84
CA VAL A 138 -9.25 2.21 -13.09
C VAL A 138 -7.78 2.44 -13.46
N ASP A 139 -7.54 3.24 -14.48
CA ASP A 139 -6.20 3.66 -14.87
C ASP A 139 -5.55 4.51 -13.78
N ILE A 140 -4.31 4.18 -13.42
CA ILE A 140 -3.54 4.92 -12.43
C ILE A 140 -3.11 6.27 -13.03
N LYS A 141 -3.61 7.36 -12.45
CA LYS A 141 -3.20 8.72 -12.82
C LYS A 141 -2.11 9.23 -11.87
N PRO A 142 -1.10 9.95 -12.36
CA PRO A 142 0.00 10.45 -11.52
C PRO A 142 -0.43 11.66 -10.68
N GLU A 143 -1.28 11.42 -9.67
CA GLU A 143 -1.70 12.44 -8.72
C GLU A 143 -0.60 12.73 -7.70
N THR A 144 -0.37 14.02 -7.44
CA THR A 144 0.66 14.50 -6.49
C THR A 144 0.09 14.87 -5.12
N ILE A 145 -1.22 14.78 -4.94
CA ILE A 145 -1.94 15.19 -3.73
C ILE A 145 -2.78 14.01 -3.26
N VAL A 146 -2.53 13.56 -2.02
CA VAL A 146 -3.21 12.39 -1.44
C VAL A 146 -4.72 12.59 -1.38
N ASP A 147 -5.21 13.78 -1.01
CA ASP A 147 -6.65 14.07 -0.92
C ASP A 147 -7.36 13.82 -2.26
N LYS A 148 -6.73 14.15 -3.39
CA LYS A 148 -7.28 13.86 -4.72
C LYS A 148 -7.32 12.37 -5.04
N ILE A 149 -6.34 11.60 -4.56
CA ILE A 149 -6.35 10.14 -4.70
C ILE A 149 -7.54 9.58 -3.91
N VAL A 150 -7.75 10.07 -2.69
CA VAL A 150 -8.87 9.67 -1.82
C VAL A 150 -10.22 10.05 -2.42
N GLU A 151 -10.37 11.26 -2.96
CA GLU A 151 -11.61 11.71 -3.62
C GLU A 151 -12.01 10.83 -4.82
N ASN A 152 -11.03 10.26 -5.51
CA ASN A 152 -11.26 9.37 -6.67
C ASN A 152 -11.32 7.88 -6.29
N PHE A 153 -11.07 7.53 -5.03
CA PHE A 153 -11.08 6.15 -4.57
C PHE A 153 -12.51 5.64 -4.35
N ASP A 154 -12.82 4.51 -4.96
CA ASP A 154 -14.05 3.75 -4.67
C ASP A 154 -13.66 2.28 -4.43
N ILE A 155 -13.96 1.79 -3.23
CA ILE A 155 -13.69 0.42 -2.81
C ILE A 155 -14.33 -0.63 -3.73
N LYS A 156 -15.43 -0.27 -4.41
CA LYS A 156 -16.12 -1.14 -5.37
C LYS A 156 -15.33 -1.40 -6.65
N ASN A 157 -14.32 -0.58 -6.93
CA ASN A 157 -13.43 -0.76 -8.08
C ASN A 157 -12.33 -1.79 -7.81
N ILE A 158 -12.14 -2.23 -6.55
CA ILE A 158 -11.15 -3.25 -6.21
C ILE A 158 -11.61 -4.60 -6.76
N SER A 159 -10.75 -5.25 -7.54
CA SER A 159 -11.00 -6.59 -8.08
C SER A 159 -11.09 -7.63 -6.96
N THR A 160 -11.90 -8.66 -7.18
CA THR A 160 -11.95 -9.83 -6.30
C THR A 160 -10.78 -10.80 -6.51
N SER A 161 -10.03 -10.64 -7.61
CA SER A 161 -8.88 -11.48 -7.98
C SER A 161 -7.58 -10.89 -7.46
N SER A 162 -6.60 -11.76 -7.16
CA SER A 162 -5.26 -11.35 -6.74
C SER A 162 -4.62 -10.39 -7.73
N ALA A 163 -4.03 -9.33 -7.22
CA ALA A 163 -3.35 -8.30 -8.01
C ALA A 163 -1.85 -8.59 -8.12
N LYS A 164 -1.30 -8.49 -9.33
CA LYS A 164 0.13 -8.68 -9.56
C LYS A 164 0.87 -7.37 -9.31
N PHE A 165 1.77 -7.38 -8.34
CA PHE A 165 2.65 -6.25 -8.08
C PHE A 165 3.67 -6.10 -9.21
N SER A 166 3.85 -4.89 -9.72
CA SER A 166 4.83 -4.55 -10.74
C SER A 166 5.67 -3.36 -10.29
N GLU A 167 6.92 -3.63 -9.97
CA GLU A 167 7.89 -2.60 -9.63
C GLU A 167 8.12 -1.64 -10.81
N VAL A 168 8.08 -2.15 -12.03
CA VAL A 168 8.21 -1.34 -13.24
C VAL A 168 7.10 -0.30 -13.33
N VAL A 169 5.86 -0.70 -13.04
CA VAL A 169 4.70 0.22 -13.06
C VAL A 169 4.83 1.24 -11.94
N LEU A 170 5.19 0.82 -10.72
CA LEU A 170 5.40 1.73 -9.61
C LEU A 170 6.52 2.73 -9.89
N LYS A 171 7.63 2.28 -10.47
CA LYS A 171 8.76 3.14 -10.86
C LYS A 171 8.38 4.16 -11.93
N SER A 172 7.60 3.73 -12.93
CA SER A 172 7.08 4.64 -13.97
C SER A 172 6.13 5.67 -13.37
N LEU A 173 5.22 5.25 -12.49
CA LEU A 173 4.31 6.16 -11.78
C LEU A 173 5.09 7.18 -10.94
N ASN A 174 6.15 6.74 -10.25
CA ASN A 174 7.01 7.63 -9.47
C ASN A 174 7.67 8.70 -10.35
N ALA A 175 8.19 8.32 -11.52
CA ALA A 175 8.73 9.25 -12.48
C ALA A 175 7.67 10.26 -12.98
N ASP A 176 6.46 9.78 -13.30
CA ASP A 176 5.37 10.64 -13.77
C ASP A 176 4.88 11.60 -12.68
N ILE A 177 4.92 11.22 -11.42
CA ILE A 177 4.63 12.09 -10.28
C ILE A 177 5.71 13.16 -10.16
N LEU A 178 7.00 12.78 -10.25
CA LEU A 178 8.12 13.73 -10.18
C LEU A 178 8.08 14.78 -11.31
N LYS A 179 7.63 14.43 -12.50
CA LYS A 179 7.41 15.37 -13.61
C LYS A 179 6.41 16.48 -13.28
N ASN A 180 5.48 16.20 -12.37
CA ASN A 180 4.46 17.17 -11.94
C ASN A 180 4.88 18.00 -10.72
N TYR A 181 6.06 17.72 -10.12
CA TYR A 181 6.56 18.50 -8.98
C TYR A 181 7.18 19.82 -9.44
N LYS A 182 6.79 20.88 -8.74
CA LYS A 182 7.46 22.18 -8.87
C LYS A 182 8.75 22.18 -8.05
N PHE A 183 9.67 23.09 -8.41
CA PHE A 183 10.96 23.20 -7.73
C PHE A 183 10.82 23.42 -6.21
N GLU A 184 9.84 24.20 -5.77
CA GLU A 184 9.61 24.48 -4.35
C GLU A 184 9.33 23.22 -3.53
N GLN A 185 8.74 22.19 -4.15
CA GLN A 185 8.44 20.91 -3.47
C GLN A 185 9.69 20.04 -3.26
N VAL A 186 10.74 20.26 -4.05
CA VAL A 186 11.95 19.45 -4.03
C VAL A 186 13.20 20.21 -3.58
N SER A 187 13.19 21.54 -3.55
CA SER A 187 14.34 22.41 -3.30
C SER A 187 15.15 22.00 -2.08
N LYS A 188 14.50 21.74 -0.94
CA LYS A 188 15.16 21.32 0.31
C LYS A 188 15.70 19.88 0.26
N ARG A 189 15.23 19.08 -0.68
CA ARG A 189 15.61 17.67 -0.83
C ARG A 189 16.79 17.49 -1.76
N ILE A 190 17.19 18.54 -2.49
CA ILE A 190 18.30 18.55 -3.43
C ILE A 190 19.38 19.59 -3.07
N ASP A 191 19.27 20.23 -1.89
CA ASP A 191 20.21 21.24 -1.39
C ASP A 191 21.62 20.68 -1.10
N PHE A 192 21.75 19.37 -0.97
CA PHE A 192 23.03 18.68 -0.85
C PHE A 192 23.88 18.73 -2.14
N ILE A 193 23.29 19.12 -3.27
CA ILE A 193 24.01 19.29 -4.54
C ILE A 193 24.80 20.61 -4.46
N ASN A 194 26.09 20.53 -4.72
CA ASN A 194 27.05 21.61 -4.54
C ASN A 194 26.63 22.90 -5.25
N SER A 195 26.85 24.03 -4.60
CA SER A 195 26.29 25.36 -4.82
C SER A 195 26.67 26.09 -6.13
N ASP A 196 27.54 25.52 -6.99
CA ASP A 196 27.94 26.12 -8.25
C ASP A 196 26.94 25.96 -9.39
N ILE A 197 25.86 25.21 -9.13
CA ILE A 197 24.80 24.94 -10.10
C ILE A 197 23.50 25.59 -9.62
N ASP A 198 22.83 26.29 -10.54
CA ASP A 198 21.46 26.77 -10.32
C ASP A 198 20.51 25.56 -10.19
N LEU A 199 20.11 25.28 -8.95
CA LEU A 199 19.32 24.07 -8.64
C LEU A 199 17.93 24.10 -9.28
N GLU A 200 17.34 25.27 -9.48
CA GLU A 200 16.05 25.39 -10.15
C GLU A 200 16.17 25.02 -11.63
N LYS A 201 17.16 25.53 -12.31
CA LYS A 201 17.43 25.17 -13.70
C LYS A 201 17.80 23.69 -13.84
N LEU A 202 18.61 23.16 -12.91
CA LEU A 202 18.93 21.74 -12.88
C LEU A 202 17.68 20.90 -12.76
N TRP A 203 16.73 21.27 -11.87
CA TRP A 203 15.46 20.59 -11.71
C TRP A 203 14.62 20.65 -12.99
N ILE A 204 14.39 21.83 -13.54
CA ILE A 204 13.62 22.03 -14.77
C ILE A 204 14.18 21.19 -15.94
N PHE A 205 15.50 21.06 -16.02
CA PHE A 205 16.15 20.29 -17.07
C PHE A 205 16.06 18.76 -16.86
N SER A 206 16.16 18.30 -15.62
CA SER A 206 16.31 16.88 -15.31
C SER A 206 15.02 16.15 -14.92
N HIS A 207 14.02 16.84 -14.35
CA HIS A 207 12.85 16.20 -13.73
C HIS A 207 12.04 15.30 -14.67
N ASN A 208 12.09 15.52 -15.97
CA ASN A 208 11.43 14.67 -16.97
C ASN A 208 12.18 13.36 -17.24
N ASN A 209 13.42 13.24 -16.79
CA ASN A 209 14.35 12.15 -17.13
C ASN A 209 14.88 11.40 -15.90
N ILE A 210 14.23 11.54 -14.75
CA ILE A 210 14.60 10.86 -13.51
C ILE A 210 13.47 9.94 -13.03
N PHE A 211 13.84 8.86 -12.37
CA PHE A 211 12.91 7.97 -11.70
C PHE A 211 12.82 8.26 -10.20
N PHE A 212 13.88 8.77 -9.62
CA PHE A 212 14.00 9.14 -8.21
C PHE A 212 14.69 10.50 -8.08
N ILE A 213 14.37 11.26 -7.04
CA ILE A 213 15.02 12.57 -6.81
C ILE A 213 16.54 12.43 -6.73
N LYS A 214 17.06 11.34 -6.17
CA LYS A 214 18.51 11.09 -6.10
C LYS A 214 19.21 11.01 -7.47
N ASP A 215 18.47 10.69 -8.53
CA ASP A 215 19.04 10.60 -9.89
C ASP A 215 19.52 11.95 -10.40
N ILE A 216 19.08 13.06 -9.79
CA ILE A 216 19.54 14.42 -10.10
C ILE A 216 21.06 14.59 -9.91
N ILE A 217 21.69 13.77 -9.06
CA ILE A 217 23.14 13.73 -8.88
C ILE A 217 23.85 13.42 -10.20
N ILE A 218 23.29 12.51 -10.99
CA ILE A 218 23.85 12.13 -12.29
C ILE A 218 23.80 13.34 -13.23
N TRP A 219 22.65 14.02 -13.26
CA TRP A 219 22.47 15.22 -14.08
C TRP A 219 23.38 16.38 -13.66
N SER A 220 23.60 16.58 -12.36
CA SER A 220 24.53 17.58 -11.85
C SER A 220 25.98 17.33 -12.30
N LYS A 221 26.41 16.06 -12.38
CA LYS A 221 27.73 15.66 -12.89
C LYS A 221 27.84 15.92 -14.39
N ILE A 222 26.83 15.49 -15.17
CA ILE A 222 26.77 15.70 -16.61
C ILE A 222 26.90 17.21 -16.94
N ILE A 223 26.16 18.07 -16.24
CA ILE A 223 26.22 19.51 -16.45
C ILE A 223 27.62 20.07 -16.14
N LYS A 224 28.28 19.62 -15.08
CA LYS A 224 29.66 20.01 -14.74
C LYS A 224 30.66 19.58 -15.81
N GLU A 225 30.54 18.34 -16.29
CA GLU A 225 31.41 17.83 -17.36
C GLU A 225 31.19 18.58 -18.67
N ILE A 226 29.95 18.92 -19.03
CA ILE A 226 29.66 19.75 -20.22
C ILE A 226 30.25 21.16 -20.07
N ILE A 227 30.19 21.75 -18.88
CA ILE A 227 30.85 23.06 -18.62
C ILE A 227 32.38 22.95 -18.79
N ASP A 228 33.01 21.89 -18.31
CA ASP A 228 34.44 21.64 -18.49
C ASP A 228 34.80 21.40 -19.98
N ILE A 229 33.98 20.74 -20.72
CA ILE A 229 34.14 20.48 -22.16
C ILE A 229 33.99 21.78 -22.97
N SER A 230 33.10 22.72 -22.57
CA SER A 230 32.93 24.01 -23.21
C SER A 230 34.21 24.88 -23.07
N ALA A 231 34.98 24.69 -22.00
CA ALA A 231 36.32 25.29 -21.85
C ALA A 231 37.35 24.73 -22.86
N HIS A 232 37.05 23.64 -23.56
CA HIS A 232 37.86 22.95 -24.54
C HIS A 232 37.43 23.18 -26.01
N ASN A 233 36.67 24.24 -26.34
CA ASN A 233 36.25 24.61 -27.71
C ASN A 233 35.32 23.58 -28.42
N ILE A 234 34.47 22.90 -27.74
CA ILE A 234 33.37 22.14 -28.38
C ILE A 234 32.25 23.13 -28.73
N THR A 235 31.95 23.24 -30.01
CA THR A 235 31.01 24.20 -30.58
C THR A 235 29.57 24.04 -30.08
N GLU A 236 28.84 25.16 -29.92
CA GLU A 236 27.42 25.25 -29.53
C GLU A 236 26.49 24.34 -30.34
N ASP A 237 26.88 23.93 -31.55
CA ASP A 237 26.12 23.05 -32.42
C ASP A 237 25.98 21.61 -31.88
N PHE A 238 26.98 21.10 -31.15
CA PHE A 238 26.92 19.76 -30.55
C PHE A 238 25.94 19.71 -29.38
N ILE A 239 25.88 20.81 -28.61
CA ILE A 239 24.96 20.92 -27.45
C ILE A 239 23.51 21.02 -27.94
N LYS A 240 23.23 21.66 -29.08
CA LYS A 240 21.87 21.77 -29.66
C LYS A 240 21.36 20.49 -30.30
N THR A 241 22.23 19.54 -30.64
CA THR A 241 21.88 18.28 -31.29
C THR A 241 21.71 17.13 -30.28
N ALA A 242 22.18 17.30 -29.04
CA ALA A 242 22.14 16.28 -27.97
C ALA A 242 20.97 16.48 -26.98
N VAL A 243 20.11 17.48 -27.22
CA VAL A 243 18.86 17.76 -26.48
C VAL A 243 17.64 17.44 -27.41
#